data_15ef1df62b5cfe7eaefd93c01a1602aa
#
_entry.id   15ef1df62b5cfe7eaefd93c01a1602aa
#
_cell.length_a   1.000
_cell.length_b   1.000
_cell.length_c   1.000
_cell.angle_alpha   90.00
_cell.angle_beta   90.00
_cell.angle_gamma   90.00
#
_symmetry.space_group_name_H-M   'P 1'
#
loop_
_entity.id
_entity.type
_entity.pdbx_description
1 polymer ?
#
loop_
_entity_poly.entity_id
_entity_poly.type
_entity_poly.pdbx_seq_one_letter_code
_entity_poly.pdbx_strand_id
1 'polypeptide(L)'
;MLSPYQPISDRQVTRYFEEAGFTVVRFKGLRCPTATSIAEVPEAKLLPIIRDELNGPDAEAIVQVGTNLSMVRLADEAERWLGKPVVAINAATLWHALRSNGITDQLRGFGSLLREH
;
A
#
# COMPACT_ATOMS: atom_id res chain seq x y z
N MET A 1 3.00 -2.43 -7.10
CA MET A 1 3.25 -2.56 -5.64
C MET A 1 4.37 -1.64 -5.18
N LEU A 2 4.31 -1.14 -3.96
CA LEU A 2 5.33 -0.32 -3.31
C LEU A 2 5.89 -1.03 -2.08
N SER A 3 7.22 -1.14 -1.99
CA SER A 3 7.93 -1.76 -0.86
C SER A 3 9.09 -0.87 -0.40
N PRO A 4 9.32 -0.71 0.90
CA PRO A 4 10.49 0.00 1.41
C PRO A 4 11.76 -0.85 1.42
N TYR A 5 11.63 -2.16 1.23
CA TYR A 5 12.66 -3.15 1.51
C TYR A 5 13.74 -3.28 0.44
N GLN A 6 14.72 -4.15 0.73
CA GLN A 6 15.83 -4.50 -0.15
C GLN A 6 15.39 -5.50 -1.24
N PRO A 7 16.15 -5.68 -2.34
CA PRO A 7 15.75 -6.48 -3.51
C PRO A 7 15.36 -7.93 -3.21
N ILE A 8 15.93 -8.54 -2.17
CA ILE A 8 15.58 -9.90 -1.79
C ILE A 8 14.12 -10.03 -1.37
N SER A 9 13.59 -9.00 -0.69
CA SER A 9 12.20 -8.97 -0.25
C SER A 9 11.21 -8.77 -1.40
N ASP A 10 11.63 -8.14 -2.52
CA ASP A 10 10.75 -7.91 -3.65
C ASP A 10 10.23 -9.23 -4.23
N ARG A 11 11.11 -10.21 -4.41
CA ARG A 11 10.73 -11.54 -4.90
C ARG A 11 9.80 -12.27 -3.93
N GLN A 12 10.05 -12.16 -2.64
CA GLN A 12 9.22 -12.79 -1.62
C GLN A 12 7.82 -12.17 -1.59
N VAL A 13 7.74 -10.85 -1.63
CA VAL A 13 6.46 -10.12 -1.65
C VAL A 13 5.68 -10.40 -2.94
N THR A 14 6.34 -10.33 -4.11
CA THR A 14 5.73 -10.65 -5.39
C THR A 14 5.15 -12.06 -5.38
N ARG A 15 5.96 -13.04 -5.00
CA ARG A 15 5.54 -14.44 -4.90
C ARG A 15 4.34 -14.63 -3.97
N TYR A 16 4.33 -13.98 -2.82
CA TYR A 16 3.21 -14.05 -1.86
C TYR A 16 1.88 -13.62 -2.49
N PHE A 17 1.89 -12.51 -3.23
CA PHE A 17 0.68 -12.03 -3.90
C PHE A 17 0.29 -12.89 -5.10
N GLU A 18 1.26 -13.39 -5.87
CA GLU A 18 1.00 -14.29 -6.99
C GLU A 18 0.43 -15.64 -6.53
N GLU A 19 0.93 -16.21 -5.44
CA GLU A 19 0.39 -17.42 -4.81
C GLU A 19 -1.04 -17.20 -4.26
N ALA A 20 -1.39 -15.96 -3.92
CA ALA A 20 -2.74 -15.57 -3.51
C ALA A 20 -3.67 -15.28 -4.72
N GLY A 21 -3.20 -15.44 -5.96
CA GLY A 21 -3.98 -15.27 -7.18
C GLY A 21 -3.97 -13.86 -7.79
N PHE A 22 -3.09 -12.97 -7.31
CA PHE A 22 -2.93 -11.64 -7.88
C PHE A 22 -1.78 -11.60 -8.89
N THR A 23 -1.86 -10.73 -9.88
CA THR A 23 -0.76 -10.45 -10.81
C THR A 23 -0.05 -9.16 -10.43
N VAL A 24 1.25 -9.23 -10.15
CA VAL A 24 2.06 -8.04 -9.83
C VAL A 24 2.62 -7.43 -11.11
N VAL A 25 1.91 -6.49 -11.71
CA VAL A 25 2.27 -5.86 -13.00
C VAL A 25 3.37 -4.80 -12.86
N ARG A 26 3.48 -4.14 -11.70
CA ARG A 26 4.53 -3.15 -11.41
C ARG A 26 4.99 -3.26 -9.95
N PHE A 27 6.29 -3.11 -9.75
CA PHE A 27 6.89 -3.15 -8.44
C PHE A 27 7.94 -2.03 -8.27
N LYS A 28 7.82 -1.26 -7.19
CA LYS A 28 8.81 -0.26 -6.79
C LYS A 28 9.34 -0.54 -5.40
N GLY A 29 10.63 -0.80 -5.30
CA GLY A 29 11.36 -0.89 -4.03
C GLY A 29 12.09 0.41 -3.71
N LEU A 30 11.91 0.96 -2.52
CA LEU A 30 12.56 2.21 -2.09
C LEU A 30 13.99 2.01 -1.63
N ARG A 31 14.39 0.78 -1.31
CA ARG A 31 15.75 0.41 -0.88
C ARG A 31 16.21 1.15 0.37
N CYS A 32 15.31 1.35 1.32
CA CYS A 32 15.66 1.98 2.59
C CYS A 32 16.67 1.13 3.36
N PRO A 33 17.79 1.70 3.83
CA PRO A 33 18.86 0.92 4.45
C PRO A 33 18.52 0.41 5.86
N THR A 34 17.63 1.09 6.57
CA THR A 34 17.26 0.76 7.96
C THR A 34 15.75 0.90 8.19
N ALA A 35 15.24 0.29 9.25
CA ALA A 35 13.85 0.46 9.67
C ALA A 35 13.51 1.93 10.00
N THR A 36 14.45 2.65 10.60
CA THR A 36 14.27 4.08 10.90
C THR A 36 14.16 4.92 9.63
N SER A 37 15.03 4.68 8.65
CA SER A 37 14.97 5.41 7.37
C SER A 37 13.70 5.14 6.56
N ILE A 38 13.03 4.00 6.80
CA ILE A 38 11.70 3.74 6.23
C ILE A 38 10.67 4.73 6.80
N ALA A 39 10.68 4.93 8.11
CA ALA A 39 9.74 5.83 8.78
C ALA A 39 9.96 7.31 8.40
N GLU A 40 11.17 7.65 7.98
CA GLU A 40 11.55 9.00 7.57
C GLU A 40 11.23 9.35 6.10
N VAL A 41 10.75 8.38 5.30
CA VAL A 41 10.40 8.63 3.90
C VAL A 41 9.21 9.60 3.82
N PRO A 42 9.39 10.80 3.24
CA PRO A 42 8.31 11.78 3.16
C PRO A 42 7.30 11.41 2.08
N GLU A 43 6.02 11.73 2.30
CA GLU A 43 4.95 11.50 1.31
C GLU A 43 5.23 12.19 -0.03
N ALA A 44 5.89 13.34 -0.03
CA ALA A 44 6.30 14.04 -1.24
C ALA A 44 7.19 13.18 -2.17
N LYS A 45 7.95 12.23 -1.61
CA LYS A 45 8.73 11.25 -2.38
C LYS A 45 7.85 10.12 -2.93
N LEU A 46 6.82 9.75 -2.20
CA LEU A 46 5.92 8.63 -2.57
C LEU A 46 4.91 9.03 -3.65
N LEU A 47 4.44 10.28 -3.63
CA LEU A 47 3.43 10.77 -4.54
C LEU A 47 3.77 10.56 -6.03
N PRO A 48 4.95 11.00 -6.55
CA PRO A 48 5.32 10.75 -7.95
C PRO A 48 5.47 9.26 -8.26
N ILE A 49 5.95 8.45 -7.31
CA ILE A 49 6.06 7.00 -7.50
C ILE A 49 4.68 6.38 -7.73
N ILE A 50 3.70 6.74 -6.90
CA ILE A 50 2.33 6.23 -7.02
C ILE A 50 1.70 6.68 -8.34
N ARG A 51 1.84 7.96 -8.68
CA ARG A 51 1.20 8.57 -9.84
C ARG A 51 1.84 8.15 -11.17
N ASP A 52 3.18 8.14 -11.24
CA ASP A 52 3.91 8.07 -12.51
C ASP A 52 4.54 6.70 -12.75
N GLU A 53 4.93 5.97 -11.70
CA GLU A 53 5.60 4.69 -11.85
C GLU A 53 4.67 3.48 -11.62
N LEU A 54 3.74 3.57 -10.66
CA LEU A 54 2.88 2.44 -10.29
C LEU A 54 1.50 2.50 -10.93
N ASN A 55 0.99 3.68 -11.22
CA ASN A 55 -0.28 3.81 -11.91
C ASN A 55 -0.17 3.45 -13.39
N GLY A 56 -1.19 2.77 -13.93
CA GLY A 56 -1.27 2.40 -15.34
C GLY A 56 -2.60 1.71 -15.65
N PRO A 57 -2.98 1.60 -16.92
CA PRO A 57 -4.25 1.01 -17.33
C PRO A 57 -4.35 -0.49 -16.99
N ASP A 58 -3.22 -1.15 -16.82
CA ASP A 58 -3.07 -2.56 -16.46
C ASP A 58 -3.04 -2.79 -14.92
N ALA A 59 -3.01 -1.74 -14.11
CA ALA A 59 -3.02 -1.84 -12.66
C ALA A 59 -4.42 -1.54 -12.12
N GLU A 60 -5.09 -2.53 -11.55
CA GLU A 60 -6.44 -2.39 -10.97
C GLU A 60 -6.40 -1.81 -9.55
N ALA A 61 -5.29 -2.01 -8.84
CA ALA A 61 -5.06 -1.47 -7.49
C ALA A 61 -3.57 -1.20 -7.25
N ILE A 62 -3.28 -0.36 -6.27
CA ILE A 62 -1.92 -0.16 -5.77
C ILE A 62 -1.86 -0.64 -4.32
N VAL A 63 -0.86 -1.47 -4.01
CA VAL A 63 -0.66 -2.01 -2.67
C VAL A 63 0.71 -1.57 -2.14
N GLN A 64 0.73 -1.03 -0.92
CA GLN A 64 1.95 -0.70 -0.21
C GLN A 64 2.16 -1.71 0.93
N VAL A 65 3.35 -2.30 0.97
CA VAL A 65 3.81 -3.20 2.03
C VAL A 65 4.87 -2.51 2.91
N GLY A 66 5.05 -3.02 4.13
CA GLY A 66 6.03 -2.47 5.08
C GLY A 66 5.41 -1.47 6.05
N THR A 67 5.15 -1.94 7.26
CA THR A 67 4.40 -1.21 8.30
C THR A 67 5.07 0.07 8.80
N ASN A 68 6.40 0.17 8.68
CA ASN A 68 7.13 1.39 9.06
C ASN A 68 6.96 2.54 8.05
N LEU A 69 6.52 2.25 6.82
CA LEU A 69 6.29 3.29 5.82
C LEU A 69 4.94 3.96 6.08
N SER A 70 4.97 5.24 6.41
CA SER A 70 3.74 6.00 6.62
C SER A 70 3.10 6.36 5.29
N MET A 71 1.95 5.74 4.97
CA MET A 71 1.26 5.97 3.69
C MET A 71 -0.27 6.00 3.79
N VAL A 72 -0.84 5.86 4.97
CA VAL A 72 -2.31 5.76 5.13
C VAL A 72 -3.03 6.99 4.59
N ARG A 73 -2.57 8.19 4.94
CA ARG A 73 -3.16 9.46 4.49
C ARG A 73 -3.01 9.62 2.97
N LEU A 74 -1.79 9.36 2.45
CA LEU A 74 -1.53 9.46 1.02
C LEU A 74 -2.34 8.43 0.22
N ALA A 75 -2.53 7.22 0.74
CA ALA A 75 -3.37 6.20 0.10
C ALA A 75 -4.82 6.67 -0.04
N ASP A 76 -5.42 7.21 1.03
CA ASP A 76 -6.78 7.78 0.99
C ASP A 76 -6.91 8.93 -0.02
N GLU A 77 -5.90 9.79 -0.10
CA GLU A 77 -5.87 10.85 -1.12
C GLU A 77 -5.70 10.28 -2.53
N ALA A 78 -4.78 9.33 -2.71
CA ALA A 78 -4.45 8.75 -4.02
C ALA A 78 -5.65 8.03 -4.65
N GLU A 79 -6.47 7.34 -3.89
CA GLU A 79 -7.71 6.74 -4.38
C GLU A 79 -8.61 7.74 -5.08
N ARG A 80 -8.71 8.97 -4.54
CA ARG A 80 -9.59 10.02 -5.10
C ARG A 80 -9.16 10.50 -6.47
N TRP A 81 -7.86 10.64 -6.71
CA TRP A 81 -7.36 11.13 -8.00
C TRP A 81 -6.97 10.03 -8.96
N LEU A 82 -6.75 8.80 -8.51
CA LEU A 82 -6.52 7.64 -9.38
C LEU A 82 -7.82 6.94 -9.82
N GLY A 83 -8.87 7.03 -9.02
CA GLY A 83 -10.12 6.31 -9.25
C GLY A 83 -9.98 4.79 -9.10
N LYS A 84 -9.02 4.32 -8.32
CA LYS A 84 -8.77 2.91 -8.03
C LYS A 84 -8.26 2.71 -6.60
N PRO A 85 -8.43 1.51 -6.01
CA PRO A 85 -7.98 1.22 -4.65
C PRO A 85 -6.48 1.43 -4.47
N VAL A 86 -6.10 2.08 -3.36
CA VAL A 86 -4.72 2.22 -2.90
C VAL A 86 -4.65 1.73 -1.46
N VAL A 87 -4.15 0.53 -1.28
CA VAL A 87 -4.17 -0.17 0.02
C VAL A 87 -2.83 -0.01 0.73
N ALA A 88 -2.81 0.77 1.80
CA ALA A 88 -1.69 0.83 2.74
C ALA A 88 -1.79 -0.33 3.74
N ILE A 89 -0.68 -1.02 4.00
CA ILE A 89 -0.64 -2.18 4.91
C ILE A 89 -1.20 -1.87 6.29
N ASN A 90 -0.95 -0.68 6.83
CA ASN A 90 -1.46 -0.31 8.15
C ASN A 90 -2.99 -0.16 8.17
N ALA A 91 -3.59 0.38 7.09
CA ALA A 91 -5.05 0.43 6.94
C ALA A 91 -5.64 -0.99 6.83
N ALA A 92 -5.01 -1.87 6.03
CA ALA A 92 -5.45 -3.26 5.90
C ALA A 92 -5.34 -4.04 7.21
N THR A 93 -4.27 -3.82 7.98
CA THR A 93 -4.08 -4.44 9.30
C THR A 93 -5.15 -3.99 10.29
N LEU A 94 -5.44 -2.68 10.35
CA LEU A 94 -6.49 -2.15 11.20
C LEU A 94 -7.86 -2.69 10.78
N TRP A 95 -8.17 -2.67 9.49
CA TRP A 95 -9.42 -3.23 8.96
C TRP A 95 -9.59 -4.68 9.39
N HIS A 96 -8.57 -5.52 9.17
CA HIS A 96 -8.62 -6.93 9.54
C HIS A 96 -8.82 -7.13 11.05
N ALA A 97 -8.11 -6.36 11.87
CA ALA A 97 -8.27 -6.42 13.33
C ALA A 97 -9.69 -6.07 13.77
N LEU A 98 -10.27 -5.01 13.22
CA LEU A 98 -11.66 -4.61 13.52
C LEU A 98 -12.65 -5.71 13.12
N ARG A 99 -12.59 -6.19 11.86
CA ARG A 99 -13.53 -7.19 11.33
C ARG A 99 -13.40 -8.54 12.05
N SER A 100 -12.19 -8.96 12.42
CA SER A 100 -11.95 -10.18 13.20
C SER A 100 -12.55 -10.13 14.61
N ASN A 101 -12.80 -8.95 15.13
CA ASN A 101 -13.45 -8.74 16.43
C ASN A 101 -14.93 -8.32 16.32
N GLY A 102 -15.54 -8.48 15.14
CA GLY A 102 -16.94 -8.15 14.93
C GLY A 102 -17.26 -6.66 14.90
N ILE A 103 -16.25 -5.80 14.84
CA ILE A 103 -16.43 -4.34 14.75
C ILE A 103 -16.61 -3.97 13.28
N THR A 104 -17.78 -3.46 12.93
CA THR A 104 -18.16 -3.13 11.54
C THR A 104 -18.15 -1.63 11.26
N ASP A 105 -17.64 -0.82 12.19
CA ASP A 105 -17.55 0.63 12.01
C ASP A 105 -16.80 1.01 10.73
N GLN A 106 -17.38 1.93 9.96
CA GLN A 106 -16.78 2.49 8.75
C GLN A 106 -15.99 3.74 9.11
N LEU A 107 -14.71 3.77 8.79
CA LEU A 107 -13.81 4.85 9.14
C LEU A 107 -13.37 5.62 7.89
N ARG A 108 -13.48 6.96 7.92
CA ARG A 108 -13.02 7.86 6.86
C ARG A 108 -11.56 8.28 7.07
N GLY A 109 -10.85 8.57 5.98
CA GLY A 109 -9.44 9.01 6.01
C GLY A 109 -8.43 7.86 6.02
N PHE A 110 -8.88 6.63 5.78
CA PHE A 110 -8.06 5.42 5.76
C PHE A 110 -8.17 4.63 4.44
N GLY A 111 -8.74 5.25 3.41
CA GLY A 111 -9.02 4.61 2.13
C GLY A 111 -10.40 3.95 2.05
N SER A 112 -10.74 3.44 0.87
CA SER A 112 -12.01 2.76 0.59
C SER A 112 -12.21 1.50 1.42
N LEU A 113 -11.13 0.77 1.73
CA LEU A 113 -11.20 -0.45 2.52
C LEU A 113 -11.89 -0.25 3.88
N LEU A 114 -11.51 0.78 4.64
CA LEU A 114 -12.14 1.09 5.93
C LEU A 114 -13.44 1.90 5.82
N ARG A 115 -13.64 2.60 4.70
CA ARG A 115 -14.83 3.42 4.47
C ARG A 115 -16.03 2.60 3.97
N GLU A 116 -15.79 1.52 3.21
CA GLU A 116 -16.85 0.81 2.46
C GLU A 116 -17.02 -0.66 2.88
N HIS A 117 -16.02 -1.23 3.51
CA HIS A 117 -15.97 -2.65 3.89
C HIS A 117 -15.69 -2.81 5.39
#